data_224a93d44164185798f9db57a899cf5b
#
_entry.id   224a93d44164185798f9db57a899cf5b
#
_cell.length_a   1.000
_cell.length_b   1.000
_cell.length_c   1.000
_cell.angle_alpha   90.00
_cell.angle_beta   90.00
_cell.angle_gamma   90.00
#
_symmetry.space_group_name_H-M   'P 1'
#
loop_
_entity.id
_entity.type
_entity.pdbx_description
1 polymer ?
#
loop_
_entity_poly.entity_id
_entity_poly.type
_entity_poly.pdbx_seq_one_letter_code
_entity_poly.pdbx_strand_id
1 'polypeptide(L)'
;MQWTVIFENESLKHDFNRLSRRQKILLFSAYLYRQVRLIKEFDSLYSEDLSTFFTEVLGFVVLEDKEKLRNIVEVIDGRIPDTDEFSEQEGSYAQNLIIALRYLVCFLLRIDESALQKCVDMSLQNIDLINYDVDENYDEAEVVAREAKIIAVFIERAIRYAQNKVCDIDTVKNIVGSDWV
;
A
#
# COMPACT_ATOMS: atom_id res chain seq x y z
N MET A 1 -11.16 -8.63 -3.50
CA MET A 1 -10.02 -8.83 -4.47
C MET A 1 -8.79 -9.43 -3.79
N GLN A 2 -7.92 -10.13 -4.54
CA GLN A 2 -6.70 -10.76 -4.02
C GLN A 2 -5.55 -10.57 -5.01
N TRP A 3 -4.31 -10.67 -4.51
CA TRP A 3 -3.07 -10.64 -5.29
C TRP A 3 -3.12 -11.47 -6.58
N THR A 4 -3.58 -12.72 -6.50
CA THR A 4 -3.62 -13.65 -7.62
C THR A 4 -4.40 -13.10 -8.79
N VAL A 5 -5.49 -12.42 -8.55
CA VAL A 5 -6.37 -11.88 -9.59
C VAL A 5 -5.67 -10.77 -10.40
N ILE A 6 -4.83 -9.96 -9.76
CA ILE A 6 -4.04 -8.91 -10.42
C ILE A 6 -2.84 -9.49 -11.16
N PHE A 7 -2.09 -10.40 -10.51
CA PHE A 7 -0.80 -10.90 -11.01
C PHE A 7 -0.90 -12.23 -11.80
N GLU A 8 -2.11 -12.73 -12.07
CA GLU A 8 -2.33 -13.81 -13.03
C GLU A 8 -2.17 -13.36 -14.50
N ASN A 9 -2.31 -12.06 -14.78
CA ASN A 9 -1.97 -11.51 -16.08
C ASN A 9 -0.48 -11.75 -16.38
N GLU A 10 -0.17 -12.56 -17.40
CA GLU A 10 1.19 -13.00 -17.70
C GLU A 10 2.17 -11.85 -17.96
N SER A 11 1.72 -10.78 -18.62
CA SER A 11 2.56 -9.59 -18.88
C SER A 11 2.94 -8.90 -17.58
N LEU A 12 1.96 -8.62 -16.71
CA LEU A 12 2.19 -7.95 -15.42
C LEU A 12 3.09 -8.81 -14.52
N LYS A 13 2.83 -10.12 -14.47
CA LYS A 13 3.62 -11.10 -13.72
C LYS A 13 5.06 -11.13 -14.19
N HIS A 14 5.28 -11.12 -15.52
CA HIS A 14 6.62 -11.09 -16.10
C HIS A 14 7.37 -9.83 -15.67
N ASP A 15 6.77 -8.65 -15.83
CA ASP A 15 7.39 -7.37 -15.48
C ASP A 15 7.66 -7.25 -13.98
N PHE A 16 6.71 -7.67 -13.16
CA PHE A 16 6.87 -7.70 -11.71
C PHE A 16 8.01 -8.62 -11.24
N ASN A 17 8.15 -9.81 -11.85
CA ASN A 17 9.20 -10.75 -11.47
C ASN A 17 10.62 -10.25 -11.81
N ARG A 18 10.77 -9.35 -12.77
CA ARG A 18 12.03 -8.71 -13.14
C ARG A 18 12.43 -7.56 -12.22
N LEU A 19 11.51 -7.07 -11.40
CA LEU A 19 11.81 -5.99 -10.48
C LEU A 19 12.83 -6.41 -9.42
N SER A 20 13.82 -5.56 -9.21
CA SER A 20 14.69 -5.64 -8.05
C SER A 20 13.87 -5.43 -6.77
N ARG A 21 14.42 -5.85 -5.64
CA ARG A 21 13.79 -5.64 -4.33
C ARG A 21 13.46 -4.16 -4.07
N ARG A 22 14.39 -3.26 -4.36
CA ARG A 22 14.20 -1.81 -4.22
C ARG A 22 13.04 -1.29 -5.06
N GLN A 23 12.93 -1.77 -6.31
CA GLN A 23 11.81 -1.41 -7.18
C GLN A 23 10.47 -1.91 -6.64
N LYS A 24 10.43 -3.12 -6.08
CA LYS A 24 9.25 -3.66 -5.40
C LYS A 24 8.86 -2.81 -4.17
N ILE A 25 9.83 -2.39 -3.37
CA ILE A 25 9.59 -1.50 -2.23
C ILE A 25 8.97 -0.19 -2.70
N LEU A 26 9.54 0.46 -3.71
CA LEU A 26 8.99 1.72 -4.26
C LEU A 26 7.59 1.54 -4.83
N LEU A 27 7.38 0.47 -5.60
CA LEU A 27 6.09 0.12 -6.20
C LEU A 27 4.99 0.04 -5.13
N PHE A 28 5.22 -0.77 -4.08
CA PHE A 28 4.19 -0.98 -3.07
C PHE A 28 4.09 0.15 -2.05
N SER A 29 5.16 0.88 -1.80
CA SER A 29 5.08 2.14 -1.05
C SER A 29 4.17 3.14 -1.77
N ALA A 30 4.27 3.26 -3.10
CA ALA A 30 3.38 4.12 -3.88
C ALA A 30 1.94 3.57 -3.92
N TYR A 31 1.78 2.25 -4.04
CA TYR A 31 0.46 1.62 -4.06
C TYR A 31 -0.29 1.79 -2.72
N LEU A 32 0.40 1.74 -1.60
CA LEU A 32 -0.17 2.08 -0.29
C LEU A 32 -0.44 3.59 -0.17
N TYR A 33 0.54 4.41 -0.55
CA TYR A 33 0.44 5.86 -0.36
C TYR A 33 -0.70 6.49 -1.17
N ARG A 34 -1.06 5.94 -2.34
CA ARG A 34 -2.21 6.44 -3.12
C ARG A 34 -3.54 6.40 -2.35
N GLN A 35 -3.62 5.59 -1.30
CA GLN A 35 -4.78 5.42 -0.43
C GLN A 35 -4.70 6.24 0.87
N VAL A 36 -3.68 7.08 1.03
CA VAL A 36 -3.46 7.84 2.28
C VAL A 36 -4.63 8.75 2.65
N ARG A 37 -5.46 9.13 1.67
CA ARG A 37 -6.67 9.92 1.89
C ARG A 37 -7.64 9.20 2.84
N LEU A 38 -7.78 7.89 2.71
CA LEU A 38 -8.65 7.08 3.58
C LEU A 38 -8.24 7.17 5.06
N ILE A 39 -6.92 7.16 5.33
CA ILE A 39 -6.43 7.36 6.72
C ILE A 39 -6.67 8.80 7.18
N LYS A 40 -6.57 9.80 6.31
CA LYS A 40 -6.87 11.20 6.67
C LYS A 40 -8.35 11.42 6.98
N GLU A 41 -9.24 10.71 6.31
CA GLU A 41 -10.67 10.72 6.60
C GLU A 41 -10.95 10.08 7.95
N PHE A 42 -10.29 8.96 8.28
CA PHE A 42 -10.29 8.35 9.60
C PHE A 42 -9.78 9.33 10.68
N ASP A 43 -8.61 9.97 10.48
CA ASP A 43 -8.06 10.96 11.42
C ASP A 43 -9.04 12.11 11.67
N SER A 44 -9.70 12.59 10.59
CA SER A 44 -10.68 13.67 10.70
C SER A 44 -11.92 13.27 11.49
N LEU A 45 -12.37 12.02 11.35
CA LEU A 45 -13.58 11.51 12.01
C LEU A 45 -13.33 11.24 13.50
N TYR A 46 -12.19 10.66 13.83
CA TYR A 46 -11.88 10.18 15.18
C TYR A 46 -10.89 11.07 15.95
N SER A 47 -10.41 12.17 15.34
CA SER A 47 -9.38 13.07 15.91
C SER A 47 -8.07 12.36 16.21
N GLU A 48 -7.66 11.46 15.31
CA GLU A 48 -6.41 10.70 15.37
C GLU A 48 -5.29 11.35 14.53
N ASP A 49 -4.08 10.79 14.58
CA ASP A 49 -2.90 11.26 13.82
C ASP A 49 -2.24 10.14 12.97
N LEU A 50 -3.02 9.13 12.63
CA LEU A 50 -2.55 7.90 12.02
C LEU A 50 -1.92 8.12 10.64
N SER A 51 -2.39 9.11 9.87
CA SER A 51 -1.84 9.45 8.54
C SER A 51 -0.41 10.02 8.62
N THR A 52 -0.10 10.74 9.69
CA THR A 52 1.26 11.22 9.96
C THR A 52 2.18 10.04 10.24
N PHE A 53 1.78 9.16 11.15
CA PHE A 53 2.50 7.94 11.48
C PHE A 53 2.72 7.05 10.25
N PHE A 54 1.67 6.81 9.46
CA PHE A 54 1.73 6.02 8.22
C PHE A 54 2.77 6.59 7.24
N THR A 55 2.74 7.91 7.03
CA THR A 55 3.65 8.59 6.09
C THR A 55 5.11 8.54 6.57
N GLU A 56 5.34 8.68 7.87
CA GLU A 56 6.67 8.59 8.48
C GLU A 56 7.25 7.18 8.31
N VAL A 57 6.48 6.15 8.63
CA VAL A 57 6.91 4.75 8.48
C VAL A 57 7.20 4.41 7.02
N LEU A 58 6.36 4.85 6.08
CA LEU A 58 6.64 4.71 4.64
C LEU A 58 7.94 5.40 4.24
N GLY A 59 8.25 6.57 4.81
CA GLY A 59 9.53 7.24 4.62
C GLY A 59 10.71 6.35 5.04
N PHE A 60 10.65 5.70 6.21
CA PHE A 60 11.68 4.76 6.64
C PHE A 60 11.78 3.52 5.74
N VAL A 61 10.64 3.03 5.22
CA VAL A 61 10.60 1.91 4.27
C VAL A 61 11.34 2.27 2.98
N VAL A 62 11.08 3.44 2.41
CA VAL A 62 11.67 3.89 1.14
C VAL A 62 13.16 4.21 1.28
N LEU A 63 13.57 4.73 2.44
CA LEU A 63 14.97 4.93 2.81
C LEU A 63 15.70 3.63 3.16
N GLU A 64 14.97 2.52 3.27
CA GLU A 64 15.47 1.22 3.74
C GLU A 64 16.18 1.30 5.11
N ASP A 65 15.70 2.19 6.01
CA ASP A 65 16.22 2.38 7.37
C ASP A 65 15.81 1.21 8.28
N LYS A 66 16.55 0.11 8.15
CA LYS A 66 16.23 -1.14 8.86
C LYS A 66 16.31 -1.02 10.37
N GLU A 67 17.12 -0.11 10.89
CA GLU A 67 17.26 0.08 12.33
C GLU A 67 15.97 0.67 12.91
N LYS A 68 15.51 1.79 12.34
CA LYS A 68 14.22 2.38 12.72
C LYS A 68 13.07 1.41 12.53
N LEU A 69 13.04 0.69 11.39
CA LEU A 69 11.95 -0.24 11.09
C LEU A 69 11.88 -1.42 12.06
N ARG A 70 13.01 -1.95 12.56
CA ARG A 70 12.99 -2.99 13.60
C ARG A 70 12.38 -2.48 14.90
N ASN A 71 12.68 -1.25 15.28
CA ASN A 71 12.18 -0.64 16.51
C ASN A 71 10.69 -0.27 16.42
N ILE A 72 10.17 -0.06 15.22
CA ILE A 72 8.78 0.42 15.02
C ILE A 72 7.77 -0.71 14.74
N VAL A 73 8.22 -1.94 14.48
CA VAL A 73 7.32 -3.07 14.15
C VAL A 73 6.24 -3.27 15.22
N GLU A 74 6.64 -3.32 16.49
CA GLU A 74 5.70 -3.49 17.61
C GLU A 74 4.80 -2.26 17.81
N VAL A 75 5.31 -1.07 17.48
CA VAL A 75 4.53 0.16 17.52
C VAL A 75 3.44 0.14 16.45
N ILE A 76 3.75 -0.38 15.25
CA ILE A 76 2.74 -0.53 14.18
C ILE A 76 1.60 -1.43 14.66
N ASP A 77 1.91 -2.56 15.32
CA ASP A 77 0.90 -3.48 15.84
C ASP A 77 -0.05 -2.81 16.84
N GLY A 78 0.47 -1.92 17.69
CA GLY A 78 -0.33 -1.12 18.65
C GLY A 78 -1.08 0.06 18.01
N ARG A 79 -0.84 0.37 16.73
CA ARG A 79 -1.51 1.45 15.99
C ARG A 79 -2.53 0.93 14.97
N ILE A 80 -2.76 -0.39 14.90
CA ILE A 80 -3.81 -0.96 14.06
C ILE A 80 -5.17 -0.61 14.68
N PRO A 81 -6.05 0.14 13.99
CA PRO A 81 -7.37 0.47 14.52
C PRO A 81 -8.19 -0.78 14.82
N ASP A 82 -8.87 -0.78 15.97
CA ASP A 82 -9.82 -1.82 16.32
C ASP A 82 -11.20 -1.43 15.76
N THR A 83 -11.76 -2.25 14.87
CA THR A 83 -13.06 -1.98 14.26
C THR A 83 -14.23 -2.13 15.22
N ASP A 84 -14.05 -2.71 16.39
CA ASP A 84 -15.05 -2.70 17.47
C ASP A 84 -15.14 -1.31 18.14
N GLU A 85 -14.01 -0.56 18.16
CA GLU A 85 -13.95 0.82 18.65
C GLU A 85 -14.25 1.83 17.55
N PHE A 86 -13.70 1.61 16.34
CA PHE A 86 -13.84 2.47 15.16
C PHE A 86 -14.78 1.82 14.15
N SER A 87 -16.07 1.79 14.44
CA SER A 87 -17.06 0.97 13.74
C SER A 87 -17.49 1.49 12.36
N GLU A 88 -17.17 2.76 12.02
CA GLU A 88 -17.45 3.29 10.70
C GLU A 88 -16.47 2.69 9.66
N GLN A 89 -16.80 2.85 8.40
CA GLN A 89 -16.05 2.25 7.30
C GLN A 89 -14.61 2.76 7.22
N GLU A 90 -14.39 4.02 7.60
CA GLU A 90 -13.07 4.64 7.70
C GLU A 90 -12.16 3.87 8.68
N GLY A 91 -12.70 3.30 9.76
CA GLY A 91 -11.98 2.40 10.67
C GLY A 91 -11.44 1.17 9.94
N SER A 92 -12.28 0.52 9.15
CA SER A 92 -11.88 -0.63 8.34
C SER A 92 -10.82 -0.30 7.30
N TYR A 93 -10.95 0.85 6.61
CA TYR A 93 -9.95 1.30 5.64
C TYR A 93 -8.60 1.58 6.30
N ALA A 94 -8.61 2.29 7.42
CA ALA A 94 -7.40 2.59 8.16
C ALA A 94 -6.74 1.31 8.71
N GLN A 95 -7.52 0.39 9.28
CA GLN A 95 -7.05 -0.91 9.74
C GLN A 95 -6.33 -1.67 8.62
N ASN A 96 -6.98 -1.83 7.46
CA ASN A 96 -6.40 -2.55 6.31
C ASN A 96 -5.08 -1.91 5.85
N LEU A 97 -4.98 -0.57 5.81
CA LEU A 97 -3.76 0.11 5.37
C LEU A 97 -2.61 0.00 6.39
N ILE A 98 -2.89 0.05 7.69
CA ILE A 98 -1.85 -0.14 8.71
C ILE A 98 -1.36 -1.60 8.72
N ILE A 99 -2.26 -2.58 8.55
CA ILE A 99 -1.88 -3.98 8.39
C ILE A 99 -1.04 -4.17 7.10
N ALA A 100 -1.43 -3.55 5.99
CA ALA A 100 -0.65 -3.58 4.74
C ALA A 100 0.75 -2.97 4.92
N LEU A 101 0.86 -1.82 5.60
CA LEU A 101 2.13 -1.18 5.94
C LEU A 101 3.03 -2.11 6.77
N ARG A 102 2.46 -2.75 7.80
CA ARG A 102 3.16 -3.75 8.60
C ARG A 102 3.74 -4.88 7.75
N TYR A 103 2.97 -5.42 6.83
CA TYR A 103 3.47 -6.45 5.91
C TYR A 103 4.57 -5.93 4.98
N LEU A 104 4.50 -4.70 4.51
CA LEU A 104 5.56 -4.09 3.70
C LEU A 104 6.87 -3.97 4.50
N VAL A 105 6.79 -3.58 5.78
CA VAL A 105 7.94 -3.57 6.71
C VAL A 105 8.49 -4.98 6.90
N CYS A 106 7.64 -5.98 7.15
CA CYS A 106 8.06 -7.38 7.28
C CYS A 106 8.76 -7.89 6.02
N PHE A 107 8.29 -7.55 4.84
CA PHE A 107 8.96 -7.85 3.57
C PHE A 107 10.35 -7.20 3.52
N LEU A 108 10.48 -5.92 3.86
CA LEU A 108 11.78 -5.22 3.87
C LEU A 108 12.74 -5.85 4.86
N LEU A 109 12.29 -6.21 6.05
CA LEU A 109 13.11 -6.85 7.09
C LEU A 109 13.38 -8.34 6.84
N ARG A 110 12.75 -8.95 5.83
CA ARG A 110 12.82 -10.40 5.52
C ARG A 110 12.31 -11.30 6.65
N ILE A 111 11.25 -10.84 7.33
CA ILE A 111 10.62 -11.61 8.40
C ILE A 111 9.66 -12.67 7.83
N ASP A 112 8.96 -12.33 6.73
CA ASP A 112 7.97 -13.21 6.09
C ASP A 112 8.11 -13.11 4.56
N GLU A 113 8.31 -14.23 3.89
CA GLU A 113 8.44 -14.30 2.42
C GLU A 113 7.10 -13.99 1.72
N SER A 114 5.97 -14.33 2.35
CA SER A 114 4.63 -14.04 1.84
C SER A 114 4.12 -12.63 2.16
N ALA A 115 4.90 -11.85 2.92
CA ALA A 115 4.46 -10.54 3.41
C ALA A 115 4.05 -9.58 2.30
N LEU A 116 4.74 -9.62 1.16
CA LEU A 116 4.41 -8.73 0.04
C LEU A 116 3.04 -9.03 -0.56
N GLN A 117 2.69 -10.31 -0.69
CA GLN A 117 1.36 -10.72 -1.13
C GLN A 117 0.29 -10.24 -0.13
N LYS A 118 0.49 -10.48 1.15
CA LYS A 118 -0.42 -10.04 2.22
C LYS A 118 -0.60 -8.52 2.24
N CYS A 119 0.48 -7.77 2.01
CA CYS A 119 0.43 -6.31 1.89
C CYS A 119 -0.53 -5.87 0.78
N VAL A 120 -0.44 -6.49 -0.39
CA VAL A 120 -1.30 -6.16 -1.53
C VAL A 120 -2.73 -6.61 -1.29
N ASP A 121 -2.94 -7.80 -0.75
CA ASP A 121 -4.27 -8.33 -0.45
C ASP A 121 -5.04 -7.37 0.48
N MET A 122 -4.41 -6.88 1.54
CA MET A 122 -5.02 -5.89 2.45
C MET A 122 -5.34 -4.57 1.76
N SER A 123 -4.43 -4.09 0.91
CA SER A 123 -4.64 -2.85 0.15
C SER A 123 -5.77 -2.98 -0.89
N LEU A 124 -5.89 -4.15 -1.53
CA LEU A 124 -6.95 -4.45 -2.50
C LEU A 124 -8.33 -4.57 -1.85
N GLN A 125 -8.41 -4.97 -0.58
CA GLN A 125 -9.68 -4.98 0.15
C GLN A 125 -10.31 -3.59 0.23
N ASN A 126 -9.53 -2.55 0.45
CA ASN A 126 -10.04 -1.18 0.45
C ASN A 126 -10.56 -0.77 -0.93
N ILE A 127 -9.80 -1.09 -1.99
CA ILE A 127 -10.21 -0.80 -3.36
C ILE A 127 -11.53 -1.50 -3.70
N ASP A 128 -11.68 -2.72 -3.26
CA ASP A 128 -12.89 -3.53 -3.45
C ASP A 128 -14.09 -2.91 -2.74
N LEU A 129 -13.94 -2.61 -1.45
CA LEU A 129 -14.99 -2.02 -0.63
C LEU A 129 -15.45 -0.66 -1.20
N ILE A 130 -14.52 0.25 -1.51
CA ILE A 130 -14.85 1.58 -2.05
C ILE A 130 -15.64 1.47 -3.36
N ASN A 131 -15.25 0.56 -4.26
CA ASN A 131 -15.95 0.41 -5.53
C ASN A 131 -17.31 -0.26 -5.37
N TYR A 132 -17.44 -1.22 -4.45
CA TYR A 132 -18.71 -1.86 -4.13
C TYR A 132 -19.74 -0.87 -3.56
N ASP A 133 -19.30 0.08 -2.73
CA ASP A 133 -20.20 1.04 -2.08
C ASP A 133 -20.67 2.17 -3.00
N VAL A 134 -19.89 2.50 -4.04
CA VAL A 134 -20.18 3.64 -4.93
C VAL A 134 -20.92 3.23 -6.19
N ASP A 135 -20.89 1.95 -6.58
CA ASP A 135 -21.45 1.47 -7.85
C ASP A 135 -22.44 0.33 -7.63
N GLU A 136 -23.74 0.64 -7.88
CA GLU A 136 -24.80 -0.37 -7.84
C GLU A 136 -24.62 -1.51 -8.87
N ASN A 137 -23.80 -1.29 -9.91
CA ASN A 137 -23.46 -2.27 -10.93
C ASN A 137 -22.02 -2.77 -10.79
N TYR A 138 -21.52 -2.83 -9.56
CA TYR A 138 -20.16 -3.27 -9.26
C TYR A 138 -19.74 -4.51 -10.07
N ASP A 139 -18.66 -4.37 -10.83
CA ASP A 139 -18.01 -5.46 -11.56
C ASP A 139 -16.56 -5.60 -11.12
N GLU A 140 -16.27 -6.67 -10.36
CA GLU A 140 -14.92 -6.97 -9.88
C GLU A 140 -13.90 -7.07 -11.02
N ALA A 141 -14.29 -7.59 -12.20
CA ALA A 141 -13.38 -7.74 -13.33
C ALA A 141 -12.94 -6.37 -13.91
N GLU A 142 -13.84 -5.38 -13.95
CA GLU A 142 -13.48 -4.01 -14.36
C GLU A 142 -12.55 -3.34 -13.36
N VAL A 143 -12.80 -3.51 -12.06
CA VAL A 143 -11.94 -2.97 -11.00
C VAL A 143 -10.54 -3.60 -11.06
N VAL A 144 -10.47 -4.93 -11.21
CA VAL A 144 -9.21 -5.67 -11.39
C VAL A 144 -8.44 -5.17 -12.63
N ALA A 145 -9.12 -4.99 -13.77
CA ALA A 145 -8.48 -4.52 -14.99
C ALA A 145 -7.93 -3.10 -14.84
N ARG A 146 -8.63 -2.22 -14.10
CA ARG A 146 -8.16 -0.88 -13.76
C ARG A 146 -6.95 -0.91 -12.84
N GLU A 147 -6.99 -1.70 -11.77
CA GLU A 147 -5.88 -1.83 -10.83
C GLU A 147 -4.62 -2.42 -11.50
N ALA A 148 -4.79 -3.41 -12.38
CA ALA A 148 -3.69 -3.96 -13.17
C ALA A 148 -3.01 -2.88 -14.04
N LYS A 149 -3.77 -1.99 -14.67
CA LYS A 149 -3.22 -0.85 -15.44
C LYS A 149 -2.44 0.12 -14.55
N ILE A 150 -2.98 0.46 -13.37
CA ILE A 150 -2.31 1.34 -12.41
C ILE A 150 -1.00 0.72 -11.94
N ILE A 151 -1.00 -0.56 -11.59
CA ILE A 151 0.20 -1.27 -11.17
C ILE A 151 1.24 -1.31 -12.30
N ALA A 152 0.84 -1.51 -13.55
CA ALA A 152 1.75 -1.46 -14.71
C ALA A 152 2.42 -0.08 -14.83
N VAL A 153 1.68 1.01 -14.70
CA VAL A 153 2.22 2.37 -14.70
C VAL A 153 3.19 2.58 -13.51
N PHE A 154 2.83 2.07 -12.33
CA PHE A 154 3.69 2.20 -11.16
C PHE A 154 4.98 1.36 -11.29
N ILE A 155 4.93 0.21 -11.95
CA ILE A 155 6.14 -0.58 -12.29
C ILE A 155 7.10 0.26 -13.14
N GLU A 156 6.63 0.87 -14.22
CA GLU A 156 7.45 1.72 -15.08
C GLU A 156 8.07 2.88 -14.32
N ARG A 157 7.27 3.57 -13.50
CA ARG A 157 7.72 4.69 -12.67
C ARG A 157 8.74 4.23 -11.61
N ALA A 158 8.47 3.12 -10.92
CA ALA A 158 9.40 2.57 -9.92
C ALA A 158 10.75 2.17 -10.52
N ILE A 159 10.76 1.59 -11.73
CA ILE A 159 12.00 1.30 -12.45
C ILE A 159 12.81 2.56 -12.71
N ARG A 160 12.15 3.64 -13.16
CA ARG A 160 12.78 4.93 -13.44
C ARG A 160 13.37 5.57 -12.19
N TYR A 161 12.56 5.67 -11.12
CA TYR A 161 12.99 6.35 -9.90
C TYR A 161 14.00 5.55 -9.06
N ALA A 162 13.99 4.21 -9.14
CA ALA A 162 14.97 3.37 -8.44
C ALA A 162 16.42 3.56 -8.91
N GLN A 163 16.64 4.26 -10.03
CA GLN A 163 17.97 4.65 -10.52
C GLN A 163 18.59 5.78 -9.67
N ASN A 164 17.78 6.54 -8.92
CA ASN A 164 18.25 7.58 -8.04
C ASN A 164 19.00 6.97 -6.85
N LYS A 165 20.07 7.66 -6.41
CA LYS A 165 20.88 7.25 -5.25
C LYS A 165 20.05 7.16 -3.97
N VAL A 166 19.18 8.15 -3.77
CA VAL A 166 18.29 8.25 -2.61
C VAL A 166 16.84 8.37 -3.12
N CYS A 167 15.96 7.58 -2.55
CA CYS A 167 14.51 7.70 -2.73
C CYS A 167 13.92 8.08 -1.37
N ASP A 168 12.91 8.92 -1.39
CA ASP A 168 12.22 9.44 -0.23
C ASP A 168 10.70 9.43 -0.44
N ILE A 169 9.95 10.00 0.47
CA ILE A 169 8.50 10.08 0.37
C ILE A 169 8.03 10.92 -0.83
N ASP A 170 8.81 11.91 -1.28
CA ASP A 170 8.46 12.68 -2.47
C ASP A 170 8.67 11.85 -3.74
N THR A 171 9.60 10.93 -3.75
CA THR A 171 9.72 9.90 -4.80
C THR A 171 8.46 9.06 -4.88
N VAL A 172 7.88 8.65 -3.74
CA VAL A 172 6.62 7.90 -3.66
C VAL A 172 5.46 8.71 -4.24
N LYS A 173 5.33 9.98 -3.84
CA LYS A 173 4.31 10.90 -4.37
C LYS A 173 4.41 11.07 -5.88
N ASN A 174 5.64 11.16 -6.40
CA ASN A 174 5.88 11.28 -7.85
C ASN A 174 5.50 10.00 -8.61
N ILE A 175 5.67 8.83 -8.00
CA ILE A 175 5.20 7.56 -8.58
C ILE A 175 3.67 7.53 -8.62
N VAL A 176 2.99 7.96 -7.57
CA VAL A 176 1.52 8.05 -7.54
C VAL A 176 1.02 9.02 -8.60
N GLY A 177 1.58 10.24 -8.69
CA GLY A 177 1.14 11.25 -9.65
C GLY A 177 -0.32 11.64 -9.44
N SER A 178 -1.18 11.35 -10.44
CA SER A 178 -2.63 11.61 -10.41
C SER A 178 -3.47 10.40 -10.01
N ASP A 179 -2.87 9.25 -9.76
CA ASP A 179 -3.56 7.95 -9.58
C ASP A 179 -4.00 7.71 -8.12
N TRP A 180 -4.63 8.73 -7.51
CA TRP A 180 -5.17 8.67 -6.13
C TRP A 180 -6.48 7.85 -6.04
N VAL A 181 -6.75 7.34 -4.84
CA VAL A 181 -8.04 6.74 -4.43
C VAL A 181 -8.86 7.73 -3.65
#